data_4caf1909b15da2c57bc5521dbe462174
#
_entry.id   4caf1909b15da2c57bc5521dbe462174
#
_cell.length_a   1.000
_cell.length_b   1.000
_cell.length_c   1.000
_cell.angle_alpha   90.00
_cell.angle_beta   90.00
_cell.angle_gamma   90.00
#
_symmetry.space_group_name_H-M   'P 1'
#
loop_
_entity.id
_entity.type
_entity.pdbx_description
1 polymer ?
#
loop_
_entity_poly.entity_id
_entity_poly.type
_entity_poly.pdbx_seq_one_letter_code
_entity_poly.pdbx_strand_id
1 'polypeptide(L)'
;DRVSARGFSMGYVGSVILLLSNLAMVMYPDWFGITGTAEEAAMKAMRYSFFSVGIWWIVFSQYSFYYLPKGNHEVKVTKDIFWNGYRELRSVWLQLEQHKGLKLFLPAFYMYSMALQTVLLVAAYFGEEEIAWGSAGEKTMGLIISILLIQIVGILGALLTARASERFGNLRVLIVINFIWAMLCFYAYTIHTPVEFYTVAGMVGMVMGGLQALSRSTYSKLLPKTQDTTSFFSFY
;
A
#
# COMPACT_ATOMS: atom_id res chain seq x y z
N ASP A 1 12.92 -11.27 1.23
CA ASP A 1 12.89 -9.82 1.38
C ASP A 1 12.96 -9.12 0.03
N ARG A 2 13.96 -9.38 -0.83
CA ARG A 2 14.13 -8.73 -2.15
C ARG A 2 12.94 -8.92 -3.07
N VAL A 3 12.34 -10.10 -3.13
CA VAL A 3 11.16 -10.37 -3.98
C VAL A 3 9.97 -9.53 -3.52
N SER A 4 9.70 -9.49 -2.21
CA SER A 4 8.65 -8.66 -1.64
C SER A 4 8.89 -7.17 -1.90
N ALA A 5 10.11 -6.67 -1.69
CA ALA A 5 10.47 -5.29 -1.95
C ALA A 5 10.31 -4.92 -3.44
N ARG A 6 10.74 -5.78 -4.37
CA ARG A 6 10.53 -5.57 -5.80
C ARG A 6 9.05 -5.52 -6.18
N GLY A 7 8.23 -6.42 -5.59
CA GLY A 7 6.79 -6.41 -5.82
C GLY A 7 6.14 -5.10 -5.38
N PHE A 8 6.45 -4.61 -4.18
CA PHE A 8 5.96 -3.32 -3.71
C PHE A 8 6.49 -2.15 -4.54
N SER A 9 7.78 -2.16 -4.90
CA SER A 9 8.36 -1.12 -5.77
C SER A 9 7.68 -1.05 -7.13
N MET A 10 7.39 -2.19 -7.76
CA MET A 10 6.63 -2.24 -9.03
C MET A 10 5.19 -1.73 -8.86
N GLY A 11 4.55 -2.04 -7.73
CA GLY A 11 3.24 -1.49 -7.38
C GLY A 11 3.27 0.04 -7.30
N TYR A 12 4.27 0.62 -6.63
CA TYR A 12 4.45 2.08 -6.59
C TYR A 12 4.70 2.69 -7.97
N VAL A 13 5.52 2.05 -8.81
CA VAL A 13 5.74 2.51 -10.20
C VAL A 13 4.42 2.54 -10.98
N GLY A 14 3.62 1.46 -10.89
CA GLY A 14 2.31 1.40 -11.53
C GLY A 14 1.35 2.49 -11.03
N SER A 15 1.33 2.73 -9.71
CA SER A 15 0.54 3.79 -9.10
C SER A 15 0.96 5.19 -9.57
N VAL A 16 2.26 5.46 -9.67
CA VAL A 16 2.78 6.75 -10.16
C VAL A 16 2.37 6.98 -11.61
N ILE A 17 2.52 5.98 -12.47
CA ILE A 17 2.12 6.09 -13.89
C ILE A 17 0.63 6.40 -14.01
N LEU A 18 -0.22 5.66 -13.29
CA LEU A 18 -1.67 5.85 -13.34
C LEU A 18 -2.08 7.21 -12.77
N LEU A 19 -1.48 7.61 -11.64
CA LEU A 19 -1.76 8.92 -11.02
C LEU A 19 -1.36 10.07 -11.93
N LEU A 20 -0.17 10.03 -12.55
CA LEU A 20 0.26 11.06 -13.50
C LEU A 20 -0.62 11.11 -14.75
N SER A 21 -1.04 9.95 -15.27
CA SER A 21 -1.97 9.90 -16.40
C SER A 21 -3.32 10.52 -16.06
N ASN A 22 -3.87 10.22 -14.90
CA ASN A 22 -5.13 10.79 -14.44
C ASN A 22 -5.01 12.29 -14.13
N LEU A 23 -3.88 12.71 -13.55
CA LEU A 23 -3.60 14.11 -13.31
C LEU A 23 -3.51 14.90 -14.62
N ALA A 24 -2.81 14.37 -15.62
CA ALA A 24 -2.74 14.97 -16.95
C ALA A 24 -4.12 15.09 -17.59
N MET A 25 -5.00 14.10 -17.42
CA MET A 25 -6.37 14.13 -17.91
C MET A 25 -7.20 15.26 -17.26
N VAL A 26 -7.01 15.50 -15.97
CA VAL A 26 -7.72 16.57 -15.24
C VAL A 26 -7.17 17.94 -15.57
N MET A 27 -5.83 18.08 -15.71
CA MET A 27 -5.18 19.37 -16.00
C MET A 27 -5.28 19.78 -17.46
N TYR A 28 -5.28 18.81 -18.38
CA TYR A 28 -5.29 19.02 -19.83
C TYR A 28 -6.40 18.18 -20.49
N PRO A 29 -7.68 18.44 -20.17
CA PRO A 29 -8.80 17.61 -20.67
C PRO A 29 -8.89 17.60 -22.19
N ASP A 30 -8.48 18.68 -22.87
CA ASP A 30 -8.48 18.77 -24.32
C ASP A 30 -7.60 17.74 -25.00
N TRP A 31 -6.49 17.33 -24.38
CA TRP A 31 -5.61 16.28 -24.91
C TRP A 31 -6.30 14.91 -24.98
N PHE A 32 -7.32 14.73 -24.17
CA PHE A 32 -8.11 13.49 -24.10
C PHE A 32 -9.47 13.62 -24.78
N GLY A 33 -9.71 14.72 -25.53
CA GLY A 33 -10.96 14.96 -26.24
C GLY A 33 -12.15 15.27 -25.32
N ILE A 34 -11.88 15.71 -24.10
CA ILE A 34 -12.92 16.07 -23.12
C ILE A 34 -13.28 17.55 -23.34
N THR A 35 -14.47 17.79 -23.85
CA THR A 35 -14.99 19.14 -24.19
C THR A 35 -16.02 19.61 -23.16
N GLY A 36 -16.09 20.92 -22.94
CA GLY A 36 -17.03 21.59 -22.04
C GLY A 36 -16.45 22.86 -21.43
N THR A 37 -17.16 23.47 -20.49
CA THR A 37 -16.59 24.54 -19.67
C THR A 37 -15.45 23.95 -18.81
N ALA A 38 -14.54 24.80 -18.32
CA ALA A 38 -13.39 24.33 -17.52
C ALA A 38 -13.81 23.42 -16.34
N GLU A 39 -14.90 23.81 -15.68
CA GLU A 39 -15.43 23.04 -14.53
C GLU A 39 -16.09 21.73 -14.99
N GLU A 40 -16.87 21.75 -16.06
CA GLU A 40 -17.49 20.53 -16.61
C GLU A 40 -16.44 19.56 -17.15
N ALA A 41 -15.42 20.06 -17.85
CA ALA A 41 -14.33 19.25 -18.37
C ALA A 41 -13.51 18.59 -17.24
N ALA A 42 -13.18 19.33 -16.19
CA ALA A 42 -12.50 18.78 -15.01
C ALA A 42 -13.35 17.70 -14.32
N MET A 43 -14.65 17.92 -14.19
CA MET A 43 -15.56 16.94 -13.56
C MET A 43 -15.72 15.67 -14.41
N LYS A 44 -15.80 15.80 -15.74
CA LYS A 44 -15.79 14.67 -16.67
C LYS A 44 -14.47 13.90 -16.59
N ALA A 45 -13.33 14.63 -16.58
CA ALA A 45 -12.00 14.03 -16.44
C ALA A 45 -11.86 13.22 -15.15
N MET A 46 -12.34 13.73 -14.00
CA MET A 46 -12.37 12.97 -12.75
C MET A 46 -13.19 11.66 -12.88
N ARG A 47 -14.34 11.70 -13.53
CA ARG A 47 -15.15 10.48 -13.75
C ARG A 47 -14.42 9.48 -14.65
N TYR A 48 -13.76 9.94 -15.71
CA TYR A 48 -12.94 9.09 -16.57
C TYR A 48 -11.71 8.53 -15.84
N SER A 49 -11.15 9.27 -14.87
CA SER A 49 -10.07 8.77 -14.01
C SER A 49 -10.51 7.54 -13.21
N PHE A 50 -11.70 7.55 -12.60
CA PHE A 50 -12.24 6.34 -11.95
C PHE A 50 -12.40 5.17 -12.91
N PHE A 51 -12.88 5.46 -14.14
CA PHE A 51 -13.04 4.42 -15.15
C PHE A 51 -11.68 3.84 -15.60
N SER A 52 -10.67 4.71 -15.79
CA SER A 52 -9.31 4.29 -16.14
C SER A 52 -8.68 3.38 -15.08
N VAL A 53 -8.92 3.65 -13.81
CA VAL A 53 -8.49 2.78 -12.69
C VAL A 53 -9.10 1.39 -12.83
N GLY A 54 -10.40 1.29 -13.15
CA GLY A 54 -11.07 0.01 -13.37
C GLY A 54 -10.46 -0.78 -14.54
N ILE A 55 -10.21 -0.12 -15.67
CA ILE A 55 -9.55 -0.73 -16.83
C ILE A 55 -8.14 -1.19 -16.46
N TRP A 56 -7.37 -0.36 -15.77
CA TRP A 56 -6.01 -0.70 -15.29
C TRP A 56 -6.02 -1.98 -14.48
N TRP A 57 -6.94 -2.10 -13.53
CA TRP A 57 -7.10 -3.29 -12.72
C TRP A 57 -7.41 -4.54 -13.56
N ILE A 58 -8.36 -4.45 -14.49
CA ILE A 58 -8.75 -5.57 -15.36
C ILE A 58 -7.57 -6.02 -16.20
N VAL A 59 -6.88 -5.10 -16.87
CA VAL A 59 -5.75 -5.42 -17.77
C VAL A 59 -4.62 -6.12 -17.02
N PHE A 60 -4.18 -5.56 -15.89
CA PHE A 60 -3.09 -6.16 -15.12
C PHE A 60 -3.49 -7.45 -14.39
N SER A 61 -4.77 -7.61 -14.04
CA SER A 61 -5.28 -8.87 -13.53
C SER A 61 -5.20 -9.99 -14.58
N GLN A 62 -5.57 -9.70 -15.85
CA GLN A 62 -5.45 -10.69 -16.93
C GLN A 62 -4.00 -11.11 -17.16
N TYR A 63 -3.06 -10.16 -17.11
CA TYR A 63 -1.63 -10.47 -17.18
C TYR A 63 -1.21 -11.44 -16.08
N SER A 64 -1.64 -11.18 -14.83
CA SER A 64 -1.35 -12.04 -13.71
C SER A 64 -1.95 -13.44 -13.88
N PHE A 65 -3.21 -13.55 -14.33
CA PHE A 65 -3.87 -14.83 -14.56
C PHE A 65 -3.22 -15.65 -15.67
N TYR A 66 -2.66 -14.99 -16.67
CA TYR A 66 -1.96 -15.67 -17.77
C TYR A 66 -0.66 -16.35 -17.31
N TYR A 67 0.09 -15.70 -16.41
CA TYR A 67 1.39 -16.19 -15.94
C TYR A 67 1.32 -17.05 -14.67
N LEU A 68 0.22 -16.98 -13.92
CA LEU A 68 0.07 -17.81 -12.73
C LEU A 68 -0.15 -19.28 -13.13
N PRO A 69 0.51 -20.23 -12.43
CA PRO A 69 0.26 -21.64 -12.64
C PRO A 69 -1.21 -21.94 -12.38
N LYS A 70 -1.81 -22.72 -13.29
CA LYS A 70 -3.20 -23.18 -13.12
C LYS A 70 -3.26 -24.03 -11.86
N GLY A 71 -4.14 -23.68 -10.92
CA GLY A 71 -4.38 -24.49 -9.72
C GLY A 71 -4.87 -25.89 -10.07
N ASN A 72 -4.74 -26.84 -9.15
CA ASN A 72 -5.28 -28.18 -9.32
C ASN A 72 -6.81 -28.11 -9.50
N HIS A 73 -7.29 -28.44 -10.68
CA HIS A 73 -8.70 -28.45 -11.04
C HIS A 73 -9.48 -29.65 -10.46
N GLU A 74 -8.84 -30.49 -9.62
CA GLU A 74 -9.49 -31.70 -9.06
C GLU A 74 -10.45 -31.42 -7.90
N VAL A 75 -10.44 -30.21 -7.36
CA VAL A 75 -11.37 -29.84 -6.29
C VAL A 75 -12.73 -29.45 -6.90
N LYS A 76 -13.68 -30.40 -6.92
CA LYS A 76 -15.05 -30.10 -7.32
C LYS A 76 -15.67 -29.09 -6.38
N VAL A 77 -16.24 -28.03 -6.95
CA VAL A 77 -17.03 -27.05 -6.20
C VAL A 77 -18.25 -27.74 -5.62
N THR A 78 -18.25 -28.00 -4.32
CA THR A 78 -19.38 -28.58 -3.58
C THR A 78 -20.24 -27.47 -2.99
N LYS A 79 -21.52 -27.77 -2.71
CA LYS A 79 -22.48 -26.84 -2.09
C LYS A 79 -22.00 -26.33 -0.72
N ASP A 80 -21.06 -27.05 -0.08
CA ASP A 80 -20.51 -26.75 1.24
C ASP A 80 -19.24 -25.89 1.21
N ILE A 81 -18.95 -25.22 0.08
CA ILE A 81 -17.69 -24.46 -0.10
C ILE A 81 -17.47 -23.40 1.00
N PHE A 82 -18.53 -22.72 1.45
CA PHE A 82 -18.47 -21.74 2.54
C PHE A 82 -18.12 -22.40 3.88
N TRP A 83 -18.71 -23.54 4.17
CA TRP A 83 -18.43 -24.28 5.41
C TRP A 83 -17.04 -24.92 5.39
N ASN A 84 -16.59 -25.36 4.24
CA ASN A 84 -15.22 -25.87 4.08
C ASN A 84 -14.19 -24.76 4.30
N GLY A 85 -14.40 -23.56 3.73
CA GLY A 85 -13.56 -22.40 3.97
C GLY A 85 -13.52 -22.02 5.46
N TYR A 86 -14.67 -22.00 6.13
CA TYR A 86 -14.72 -21.72 7.56
C TYR A 86 -13.96 -22.78 8.40
N ARG A 87 -14.13 -24.07 8.10
CA ARG A 87 -13.41 -25.16 8.77
C ARG A 87 -11.90 -25.05 8.56
N GLU A 88 -11.48 -24.71 7.34
CA GLU A 88 -10.09 -24.50 6.98
C GLU A 88 -9.48 -23.33 7.76
N LEU A 89 -10.13 -22.16 7.77
CA LEU A 89 -9.71 -21.02 8.59
C LEU A 89 -9.60 -21.38 10.08
N ARG A 90 -10.58 -22.13 10.62
CA ARG A 90 -10.53 -22.61 12.00
C ARG A 90 -9.35 -23.55 12.25
N SER A 91 -9.07 -24.46 11.32
CA SER A 91 -7.93 -25.38 11.39
C SER A 91 -6.61 -24.61 11.40
N VAL A 92 -6.45 -23.63 10.51
CA VAL A 92 -5.27 -22.77 10.45
C VAL A 92 -5.14 -21.95 11.73
N TRP A 93 -6.23 -21.41 12.26
CA TRP A 93 -6.21 -20.70 13.55
C TRP A 93 -5.66 -21.55 14.69
N LEU A 94 -6.11 -22.78 14.82
CA LEU A 94 -5.61 -23.72 15.82
C LEU A 94 -4.13 -24.07 15.62
N GLN A 95 -3.68 -24.15 14.37
CA GLN A 95 -2.27 -24.36 14.05
C GLN A 95 -1.42 -23.11 14.38
N LEU A 96 -1.94 -21.91 14.13
CA LEU A 96 -1.28 -20.64 14.50
C LEU A 96 -0.99 -20.55 16.00
N GLU A 97 -1.89 -21.07 16.83
CA GLU A 97 -1.69 -21.09 18.30
C GLU A 97 -0.46 -21.90 18.73
N GLN A 98 -0.07 -22.91 17.95
CA GLN A 98 1.09 -23.75 18.21
C GLN A 98 2.42 -23.07 17.84
N HIS A 99 2.38 -22.05 16.97
CA HIS A 99 3.55 -21.32 16.48
C HIS A 99 3.74 -19.99 17.22
N LYS A 100 4.54 -19.98 18.29
CA LYS A 100 4.78 -18.78 19.13
C LYS A 100 5.15 -17.52 18.33
N GLY A 101 5.97 -17.66 17.27
CA GLY A 101 6.38 -16.53 16.44
C GLY A 101 5.20 -15.89 15.71
N LEU A 102 4.32 -16.69 15.10
CA LEU A 102 3.13 -16.21 14.40
C LEU A 102 2.09 -15.63 15.36
N LYS A 103 1.90 -16.30 16.50
CA LYS A 103 0.96 -15.85 17.55
C LYS A 103 1.29 -14.45 18.07
N LEU A 104 2.57 -14.09 18.16
CA LEU A 104 3.01 -12.76 18.60
C LEU A 104 3.06 -11.75 17.44
N PHE A 105 3.46 -12.20 16.25
CA PHE A 105 3.60 -11.33 15.09
C PHE A 105 2.26 -10.81 14.57
N LEU A 106 1.25 -11.67 14.43
CA LEU A 106 -0.05 -11.28 13.84
C LEU A 106 -0.77 -10.15 14.61
N PRO A 107 -0.93 -10.19 15.95
CA PRO A 107 -1.51 -9.08 16.67
C PRO A 107 -0.68 -7.80 16.54
N ALA A 108 0.64 -7.89 16.61
CA ALA A 108 1.52 -6.73 16.41
C ALA A 108 1.37 -6.16 15.00
N PHE A 109 1.37 -7.01 13.96
CA PHE A 109 1.11 -6.63 12.57
C PHE A 109 -0.23 -5.93 12.43
N TYR A 110 -1.29 -6.48 13.00
CA TYR A 110 -2.61 -5.90 12.96
C TYR A 110 -2.64 -4.50 13.57
N MET A 111 -2.05 -4.34 14.77
CA MET A 111 -2.01 -3.06 15.48
C MET A 111 -1.28 -1.97 14.67
N TYR A 112 -0.07 -2.21 14.21
CA TYR A 112 0.66 -1.18 13.47
C TYR A 112 0.12 -0.98 12.05
N SER A 113 -0.48 -1.99 11.42
CA SER A 113 -1.13 -1.84 10.12
C SER A 113 -2.38 -0.98 10.21
N MET A 114 -3.19 -1.15 11.25
CA MET A 114 -4.33 -0.25 11.52
C MET A 114 -3.86 1.18 11.72
N ALA A 115 -2.83 1.39 12.54
CA ALA A 115 -2.27 2.72 12.78
C ALA A 115 -1.77 3.35 11.46
N LEU A 116 -1.05 2.59 10.63
CA LEU A 116 -0.60 3.04 9.32
C LEU A 116 -1.76 3.48 8.42
N GLN A 117 -2.78 2.65 8.29
CA GLN A 117 -3.95 2.93 7.44
C GLN A 117 -4.73 4.15 7.94
N THR A 118 -4.87 4.29 9.27
CA THR A 118 -5.52 5.46 9.87
C THR A 118 -4.76 6.74 9.54
N VAL A 119 -3.43 6.74 9.71
CA VAL A 119 -2.61 7.92 9.38
C VAL A 119 -2.74 8.28 7.91
N LEU A 120 -2.68 7.29 6.99
CA LEU A 120 -2.82 7.55 5.56
C LEU A 120 -4.18 8.16 5.19
N LEU A 121 -5.26 7.67 5.84
CA LEU A 121 -6.60 8.19 5.61
C LEU A 121 -6.74 9.62 6.12
N VAL A 122 -6.19 9.92 7.29
CA VAL A 122 -6.30 11.23 7.94
C VAL A 122 -5.31 12.24 7.36
N ALA A 123 -4.16 11.81 6.83
CA ALA A 123 -3.11 12.69 6.35
C ALA A 123 -3.57 13.67 5.25
N ALA A 124 -4.50 13.25 4.39
CA ALA A 124 -5.08 14.12 3.36
C ALA A 124 -5.89 15.26 3.99
N TYR A 125 -6.75 14.94 4.96
CA TYR A 125 -7.54 15.93 5.70
C TYR A 125 -6.65 16.86 6.52
N PHE A 126 -5.64 16.31 7.19
CA PHE A 126 -4.65 17.09 7.93
C PHE A 126 -3.91 18.07 7.00
N GLY A 127 -3.43 17.61 5.85
CA GLY A 127 -2.79 18.47 4.85
C GLY A 127 -3.73 19.52 4.27
N GLU A 128 -5.03 19.25 4.23
CA GLU A 128 -6.04 20.18 3.76
C GLU A 128 -6.37 21.28 4.76
N GLU A 129 -6.48 20.97 6.04
CA GLU A 129 -7.01 21.87 7.09
C GLU A 129 -5.90 22.56 7.89
N GLU A 130 -4.79 21.87 8.17
CA GLU A 130 -3.78 22.35 9.13
C GLU A 130 -2.57 23.03 8.45
N ILE A 131 -2.36 22.79 7.14
CA ILE A 131 -1.21 23.37 6.44
C ILE A 131 -1.59 24.72 5.81
N ALA A 132 -0.77 25.74 6.06
CA ALA A 132 -0.96 27.09 5.55
C ALA A 132 -0.55 27.20 4.08
N TRP A 133 -1.45 26.81 3.18
CA TRP A 133 -1.28 26.97 1.73
C TRP A 133 -1.56 28.42 1.32
N GLY A 134 -0.80 28.96 0.35
CA GLY A 134 -1.01 30.32 -0.14
C GLY A 134 -2.30 30.52 -0.94
N SER A 135 -2.79 29.46 -1.60
CA SER A 135 -4.02 29.49 -2.41
C SER A 135 -4.67 28.11 -2.50
N ALA A 136 -5.95 28.05 -2.90
CA ALA A 136 -6.67 26.80 -3.12
C ALA A 136 -6.00 25.92 -4.21
N GLY A 137 -5.41 26.54 -5.22
CA GLY A 137 -4.65 25.84 -6.27
C GLY A 137 -3.35 25.21 -5.72
N GLU A 138 -2.62 25.94 -4.90
CA GLU A 138 -1.41 25.42 -4.21
C GLU A 138 -1.76 24.27 -3.28
N LYS A 139 -2.86 24.35 -2.54
CA LYS A 139 -3.37 23.29 -1.68
C LYS A 139 -3.58 22.00 -2.46
N THR A 140 -4.38 22.04 -3.53
CA THR A 140 -4.68 20.87 -4.36
C THR A 140 -3.41 20.28 -4.98
N MET A 141 -2.58 21.13 -5.57
CA MET A 141 -1.32 20.69 -6.17
C MET A 141 -0.35 20.13 -5.13
N GLY A 142 -0.26 20.76 -3.97
CA GLY A 142 0.59 20.34 -2.87
C GLY A 142 0.22 18.95 -2.33
N LEU A 143 -1.06 18.66 -2.18
CA LEU A 143 -1.54 17.33 -1.77
C LEU A 143 -1.19 16.27 -2.81
N ILE A 144 -1.38 16.57 -4.10
CA ILE A 144 -1.02 15.65 -5.19
C ILE A 144 0.49 15.38 -5.23
N ILE A 145 1.31 16.43 -5.12
CA ILE A 145 2.77 16.31 -5.06
C ILE A 145 3.19 15.45 -3.87
N SER A 146 2.56 15.63 -2.70
CA SER A 146 2.84 14.83 -1.51
C SER A 146 2.55 13.35 -1.73
N ILE A 147 1.44 13.00 -2.38
CA ILE A 147 1.11 11.61 -2.72
C ILE A 147 2.14 11.03 -3.69
N LEU A 148 2.54 11.78 -4.72
CA LEU A 148 3.60 11.36 -5.66
C LEU A 148 4.93 11.17 -4.95
N LEU A 149 5.29 12.07 -4.05
CA LEU A 149 6.52 12.01 -3.26
C LEU A 149 6.55 10.76 -2.39
N ILE A 150 5.45 10.46 -1.68
CA ILE A 150 5.31 9.22 -0.88
C ILE A 150 5.56 7.99 -1.76
N GLN A 151 5.00 7.93 -2.95
CA GLN A 151 5.13 6.77 -3.83
C GLN A 151 6.54 6.63 -4.41
N ILE A 152 7.14 7.71 -4.89
CA ILE A 152 8.50 7.70 -5.47
C ILE A 152 9.53 7.34 -4.40
N VAL A 153 9.45 7.99 -3.25
CA VAL A 153 10.37 7.70 -2.12
C VAL A 153 10.09 6.32 -1.54
N GLY A 154 8.83 5.85 -1.58
CA GLY A 154 8.44 4.50 -1.17
C GLY A 154 9.15 3.39 -1.93
N ILE A 155 9.44 3.60 -3.22
CA ILE A 155 10.26 2.67 -4.02
C ILE A 155 11.64 2.51 -3.38
N LEU A 156 12.31 3.62 -3.08
CA LEU A 156 13.63 3.62 -2.44
C LEU A 156 13.56 3.01 -1.03
N GLY A 157 12.53 3.37 -0.27
CA GLY A 157 12.28 2.86 1.08
C GLY A 157 12.15 1.33 1.10
N ALA A 158 11.37 0.75 0.20
CA ALA A 158 11.22 -0.70 0.10
C ALA A 158 12.56 -1.41 -0.22
N LEU A 159 13.34 -0.86 -1.15
CA LEU A 159 14.63 -1.44 -1.54
C LEU A 159 15.69 -1.32 -0.45
N LEU A 160 15.80 -0.16 0.20
CA LEU A 160 16.76 0.08 1.29
C LEU A 160 16.44 -0.78 2.50
N THR A 161 15.18 -0.88 2.85
CA THR A 161 14.72 -1.72 3.96
C THR A 161 15.00 -3.20 3.70
N ALA A 162 14.80 -3.69 2.48
CA ALA A 162 15.14 -5.06 2.12
C ALA A 162 16.64 -5.34 2.29
N ARG A 163 17.51 -4.40 1.90
CA ARG A 163 18.97 -4.53 2.15
C ARG A 163 19.32 -4.49 3.62
N ALA A 164 18.68 -3.59 4.38
CA ALA A 164 18.89 -3.50 5.83
C ALA A 164 18.45 -4.80 6.54
N SER A 165 17.33 -5.39 6.12
CA SER A 165 16.82 -6.63 6.72
C SER A 165 17.72 -7.84 6.46
N GLU A 166 18.42 -7.88 5.33
CA GLU A 166 19.41 -8.92 5.04
C GLU A 166 20.62 -8.84 6.00
N ARG A 167 20.99 -7.64 6.42
CA ARG A 167 22.16 -7.41 7.28
C ARG A 167 21.82 -7.51 8.76
N PHE A 168 20.70 -6.93 9.17
CA PHE A 168 20.35 -6.76 10.60
C PHE A 168 19.21 -7.69 11.06
N GLY A 169 18.55 -8.37 10.13
CA GLY A 169 17.41 -9.23 10.39
C GLY A 169 16.06 -8.49 10.37
N ASN A 170 15.01 -9.19 9.94
CA ASN A 170 13.69 -8.60 9.67
C ASN A 170 13.05 -7.94 10.90
N LEU A 171 13.02 -8.65 12.05
CA LEU A 171 12.34 -8.16 13.24
C LEU A 171 12.98 -6.88 13.80
N ARG A 172 14.33 -6.82 13.82
CA ARG A 172 15.03 -5.61 14.29
C ARG A 172 14.72 -4.41 13.41
N VAL A 173 14.78 -4.61 12.09
CA VAL A 173 14.48 -3.53 11.14
C VAL A 173 13.02 -3.11 11.24
N LEU A 174 12.06 -4.04 11.41
CA LEU A 174 10.66 -3.70 11.64
C LEU A 174 10.44 -2.87 12.90
N ILE A 175 11.12 -3.22 14.01
CA ILE A 175 11.03 -2.44 15.26
C ILE A 175 11.53 -1.01 15.02
N VAL A 176 12.69 -0.85 14.38
CA VAL A 176 13.26 0.47 14.08
C VAL A 176 12.32 1.28 13.18
N ILE A 177 11.77 0.67 12.14
CA ILE A 177 10.82 1.32 11.23
C ILE A 177 9.56 1.79 11.99
N ASN A 178 8.99 0.94 12.84
CA ASN A 178 7.82 1.32 13.63
C ASN A 178 8.14 2.44 14.63
N PHE A 179 9.35 2.45 15.21
CA PHE A 179 9.80 3.55 16.05
C PHE A 179 9.94 4.87 15.28
N ILE A 180 10.55 4.83 14.09
CA ILE A 180 10.64 5.99 13.20
C ILE A 180 9.23 6.47 12.83
N TRP A 181 8.30 5.55 12.53
CA TRP A 181 6.91 5.88 12.24
C TRP A 181 6.24 6.64 13.39
N ALA A 182 6.42 6.17 14.63
CA ALA A 182 5.91 6.87 15.80
C ALA A 182 6.51 8.28 15.95
N MET A 183 7.82 8.43 15.73
CA MET A 183 8.48 9.76 15.75
C MET A 183 7.94 10.69 14.66
N LEU A 184 7.65 10.17 13.48
CA LEU A 184 7.03 10.95 12.39
C LEU A 184 5.62 11.43 12.76
N CYS A 185 4.82 10.63 13.46
CA CYS A 185 3.51 11.06 13.95
C CYS A 185 3.64 12.21 14.96
N PHE A 186 4.63 12.17 15.86
CA PHE A 186 4.91 13.30 16.78
C PHE A 186 5.38 14.54 16.03
N TYR A 187 6.26 14.38 15.05
CA TYR A 187 6.72 15.49 14.24
C TYR A 187 5.60 16.11 13.42
N ALA A 188 4.71 15.27 12.84
CA ALA A 188 3.56 15.74 12.09
C ALA A 188 2.62 16.63 12.91
N TYR A 189 2.55 16.48 14.23
CA TYR A 189 1.80 17.36 15.12
C TYR A 189 2.31 18.80 15.15
N THR A 190 3.58 19.04 14.82
CA THR A 190 4.23 20.35 14.91
C THR A 190 4.32 21.11 13.61
N ILE A 191 3.95 20.50 12.47
CA ILE A 191 4.12 21.10 11.15
C ILE A 191 2.92 21.97 10.77
N HIS A 192 3.21 23.10 10.11
CA HIS A 192 2.20 24.03 9.63
C HIS A 192 2.50 24.56 8.23
N THR A 193 3.70 24.31 7.71
CA THR A 193 4.13 24.84 6.40
C THR A 193 4.14 23.77 5.31
N PRO A 194 3.93 24.15 4.03
CA PRO A 194 4.01 23.23 2.90
C PRO A 194 5.35 22.47 2.80
N VAL A 195 6.45 23.13 3.08
CA VAL A 195 7.80 22.53 3.02
C VAL A 195 7.96 21.42 4.06
N GLU A 196 7.50 21.66 5.28
CA GLU A 196 7.49 20.66 6.36
C GLU A 196 6.60 19.48 5.98
N PHE A 197 5.43 19.76 5.40
CA PHE A 197 4.51 18.71 4.94
C PHE A 197 5.14 17.82 3.86
N TYR A 198 5.84 18.39 2.87
CA TYR A 198 6.56 17.60 1.88
C TYR A 198 7.69 16.78 2.51
N THR A 199 8.38 17.34 3.49
CA THR A 199 9.45 16.63 4.21
C THR A 199 8.88 15.41 4.93
N VAL A 200 7.76 15.57 5.65
CA VAL A 200 7.07 14.45 6.30
C VAL A 200 6.57 13.43 5.27
N ALA A 201 5.97 13.88 4.17
CA ALA A 201 5.51 13.00 3.09
C ALA A 201 6.66 12.13 2.53
N GLY A 202 7.84 12.72 2.30
CA GLY A 202 9.03 11.99 1.87
C GLY A 202 9.48 10.95 2.90
N MET A 203 9.55 11.32 4.19
CA MET A 203 9.91 10.40 5.27
C MET A 203 8.89 9.27 5.42
N VAL A 204 7.59 9.59 5.35
CA VAL A 204 6.50 8.61 5.36
C VAL A 204 6.66 7.63 4.20
N GLY A 205 6.92 8.09 2.99
CA GLY A 205 7.18 7.23 1.83
C GLY A 205 8.33 6.25 2.10
N MET A 206 9.46 6.75 2.61
CA MET A 206 10.63 5.93 2.93
C MET A 206 10.29 4.79 3.90
N VAL A 207 9.58 5.10 4.96
CA VAL A 207 9.23 4.15 6.03
C VAL A 207 8.11 3.21 5.61
N MET A 208 7.08 3.71 4.94
CA MET A 208 5.90 2.95 4.52
C MET A 208 6.25 1.85 3.52
N GLY A 209 7.02 2.16 2.48
CA GLY A 209 7.45 1.18 1.50
C GLY A 209 8.22 0.02 2.12
N GLY A 210 9.11 0.36 3.07
CA GLY A 210 9.86 -0.62 3.85
C GLY A 210 8.99 -1.45 4.77
N LEU A 211 8.08 -0.82 5.50
CA LEU A 211 7.20 -1.49 6.45
C LEU A 211 6.32 -2.54 5.77
N GLN A 212 5.65 -2.18 4.68
CA GLN A 212 4.78 -3.08 3.94
C GLN A 212 5.56 -4.27 3.33
N ALA A 213 6.68 -4.00 2.66
CA ALA A 213 7.49 -5.05 2.04
C ALA A 213 8.05 -6.03 3.07
N LEU A 214 8.56 -5.51 4.19
CA LEU A 214 9.21 -6.32 5.22
C LEU A 214 8.21 -7.07 6.10
N SER A 215 7.03 -6.52 6.37
CA SER A 215 5.96 -7.20 7.08
C SER A 215 5.53 -8.47 6.35
N ARG A 216 5.27 -8.36 5.04
CA ARG A 216 4.91 -9.52 4.22
C ARG A 216 6.01 -10.57 4.17
N SER A 217 7.25 -10.14 4.01
CA SER A 217 8.41 -11.04 4.00
C SER A 217 8.62 -11.72 5.35
N THR A 218 8.46 -10.99 6.45
CA THR A 218 8.57 -11.52 7.80
C THR A 218 7.49 -12.55 8.08
N TYR A 219 6.24 -12.26 7.72
CA TYR A 219 5.15 -13.20 7.84
C TYR A 219 5.45 -14.50 7.08
N SER A 220 5.87 -14.39 5.81
CA SER A 220 6.24 -15.54 4.98
C SER A 220 7.35 -16.39 5.60
N LYS A 221 8.33 -15.79 6.29
CA LYS A 221 9.42 -16.51 6.97
C LYS A 221 8.99 -17.19 8.27
N LEU A 222 7.94 -16.68 8.90
CA LEU A 222 7.41 -17.25 10.14
C LEU A 222 6.42 -18.40 9.88
N LEU A 223 5.97 -18.58 8.64
CA LEU A 223 5.06 -19.66 8.28
C LEU A 223 5.71 -21.03 8.51
N PRO A 224 4.94 -22.04 9.01
CA PRO A 224 5.40 -23.40 9.04
C PRO A 224 5.67 -23.92 7.62
N LYS A 225 6.54 -24.92 7.51
CA LYS A 225 6.76 -25.62 6.25
C LYS A 225 5.53 -26.50 5.95
N THR A 226 4.56 -25.93 5.29
CA THR A 226 3.32 -26.62 4.87
C THR A 226 3.14 -26.49 3.37
N GLN A 227 2.40 -27.44 2.78
CA GLN A 227 2.02 -27.36 1.36
C GLN A 227 0.92 -26.31 1.12
N ASP A 228 0.12 -26.04 2.14
CA ASP A 228 -0.98 -25.08 2.09
C ASP A 228 -0.60 -23.73 2.71
N THR A 229 0.24 -23.00 2.01
CA THR A 229 0.62 -21.62 2.39
C THR A 229 -0.51 -20.62 2.15
N THR A 230 -1.43 -20.92 1.24
CA THR A 230 -2.51 -19.99 0.82
C THR A 230 -3.47 -19.72 1.97
N SER A 231 -3.89 -20.76 2.69
CA SER A 231 -4.81 -20.64 3.82
C SER A 231 -4.20 -19.87 4.99
N PHE A 232 -2.89 -19.96 5.20
CA PHE A 232 -2.19 -19.13 6.17
C PHE A 232 -2.16 -17.65 5.77
N PHE A 233 -1.96 -17.34 4.48
CA PHE A 233 -1.98 -15.95 4.00
C PHE A 233 -3.35 -15.29 4.11
N SER A 234 -4.42 -16.02 4.37
CA SER A 234 -5.76 -15.46 4.65
C SER A 234 -5.82 -14.66 5.96
N PHE A 235 -4.83 -14.84 6.84
CA PHE A 235 -4.72 -14.10 8.11
C PHE A 235 -3.77 -12.89 8.04
N TYR A 236 -3.09 -12.69 6.91
CA TYR A 236 -2.25 -11.53 6.65
C TYR A 236 -3.02 -10.47 5.83
#